data_a50520ca91552f5153e8d718a4fb8e8f
#
_entry.id   a50520ca91552f5153e8d718a4fb8e8f
#
_cell.length_a   1.000
_cell.length_b   1.000
_cell.length_c   1.000
_cell.angle_alpha   90.00
_cell.angle_beta   90.00
_cell.angle_gamma   90.00
#
_symmetry.space_group_name_H-M   'P 1'
#
loop_
_entity.id
_entity.type
_entity.pdbx_description
1 polymer ?
#
loop_
_entity_poly.entity_id
_entity_poly.type
_entity_poly.pdbx_seq_one_letter_code
_entity_poly.pdbx_strand_id
1 'polypeptide(L)'
;MLRQRFRHEIQAYSFLGPALLLLGLLMVYPLGQVIRMSLYEINLRKETWVGLANYAELLQTPLFWQVLWQTVLFTVGSVVFHLLIGMGLALLLHTKINVRIRNLFRGLLIIPWLFAPTVAGMIWVLMLSPFGVLNGLLTTVGLLDPNATITWLGSPQTALPSVTAMNIWRAFPFFMVMLLAGLQAIPEDIYEAADIDGTTTWKKFWYITIPSLRGIILTIVLLDFIWTFRAFDPVYVMTGGGPVNSSQVLPTVIYFDAFQKLKFGYASAEAVIMFLILFGLSVVYVRRVVREIV
;
A
#
# COMPACT_ATOMS: atom_id res chain seq x y z
N MET A 1 34.00 -34.46 12.04
CA MET A 1 32.67 -33.90 11.68
C MET A 1 32.43 -32.45 12.19
N LEU A 2 32.69 -32.10 13.43
CA LEU A 2 32.50 -30.74 13.97
C LEU A 2 33.33 -29.65 13.26
N ARG A 3 34.63 -29.94 12.93
CA ARG A 3 35.51 -29.01 12.20
C ARG A 3 35.04 -28.72 10.75
N GLN A 4 34.40 -29.66 10.08
CA GLN A 4 33.87 -29.45 8.73
C GLN A 4 32.57 -28.61 8.77
N ARG A 5 31.67 -28.86 9.72
CA ARG A 5 30.50 -27.99 9.94
C ARG A 5 30.90 -26.53 10.21
N PHE A 6 31.86 -26.32 11.11
CA PHE A 6 32.36 -24.97 11.43
C PHE A 6 32.99 -24.27 10.20
N ARG A 7 33.68 -24.97 9.33
CA ARG A 7 34.24 -24.43 8.08
C ARG A 7 33.13 -24.01 7.09
N HIS A 8 32.10 -24.83 6.93
CA HIS A 8 30.95 -24.50 6.06
C HIS A 8 30.15 -23.30 6.60
N GLU A 9 29.96 -23.21 7.91
CA GLU A 9 29.32 -22.08 8.54
C GLU A 9 30.14 -20.80 8.36
N ILE A 10 31.44 -20.80 8.60
CA ILE A 10 32.32 -19.64 8.38
C ILE A 10 32.32 -19.21 6.90
N GLN A 11 32.37 -20.15 5.97
CA GLN A 11 32.27 -19.83 4.54
C GLN A 11 30.92 -19.22 4.19
N ALA A 12 29.82 -19.77 4.69
CA ALA A 12 28.49 -19.20 4.49
C ALA A 12 28.38 -17.76 5.04
N TYR A 13 28.85 -17.54 6.27
CA TYR A 13 28.86 -16.20 6.87
C TYR A 13 29.83 -15.23 6.19
N SER A 14 30.96 -15.70 5.64
CA SER A 14 31.88 -14.83 4.88
C SER A 14 31.28 -14.37 3.54
N PHE A 15 30.45 -15.19 2.89
CA PHE A 15 29.70 -14.79 1.69
C PHE A 15 28.53 -13.87 2.02
N LEU A 16 27.82 -14.10 3.13
CA LEU A 16 26.73 -13.28 3.58
C LEU A 16 27.17 -11.98 4.27
N GLY A 17 28.39 -11.97 4.83
CA GLY A 17 28.94 -10.87 5.63
C GLY A 17 28.83 -9.50 4.99
N PRO A 18 29.29 -9.30 3.73
CA PRO A 18 29.18 -8.00 3.06
C PRO A 18 27.72 -7.53 2.91
N ALA A 19 26.81 -8.43 2.57
CA ALA A 19 25.38 -8.11 2.44
C ALA A 19 24.75 -7.76 3.79
N LEU A 20 25.05 -8.54 4.83
CA LEU A 20 24.57 -8.26 6.21
C LEU A 20 25.15 -6.95 6.76
N LEU A 21 26.42 -6.65 6.46
CA LEU A 21 27.04 -5.39 6.85
C LEU A 21 26.36 -4.20 6.18
N LEU A 22 26.12 -4.29 4.88
CA LEU A 22 25.37 -3.24 4.15
C LEU A 22 23.95 -3.07 4.67
N LEU A 23 23.21 -4.14 4.93
CA LEU A 23 21.88 -4.10 5.54
C LEU A 23 21.95 -3.46 6.95
N GLY A 24 22.91 -3.84 7.77
CA GLY A 24 23.13 -3.25 9.08
C GLY A 24 23.39 -1.75 9.00
N LEU A 25 24.27 -1.33 8.09
CA LEU A 25 24.66 0.08 7.95
C LEU A 25 23.56 0.94 7.31
N LEU A 26 22.85 0.42 6.29
CA LEU A 26 21.89 1.22 5.52
C LEU A 26 20.46 1.13 6.05
N MET A 27 20.11 0.10 6.81
CA MET A 27 18.75 -0.08 7.34
C MET A 27 18.71 -0.04 8.87
N VAL A 28 19.51 -0.89 9.55
CA VAL A 28 19.43 -1.00 11.03
C VAL A 28 19.96 0.24 11.71
N TYR A 29 21.10 0.79 11.24
CA TYR A 29 21.70 1.99 11.84
C TYR A 29 20.79 3.23 11.70
N PRO A 30 20.23 3.59 10.52
CA PRO A 30 19.30 4.71 10.42
C PRO A 30 18.02 4.52 11.24
N LEU A 31 17.47 3.29 11.28
CA LEU A 31 16.32 2.99 12.13
C LEU A 31 16.65 3.21 13.62
N GLY A 32 17.81 2.76 14.07
CA GLY A 32 18.29 3.01 15.43
C GLY A 32 18.44 4.51 15.72
N GLN A 33 18.91 5.31 14.74
CA GLN A 33 18.97 6.77 14.88
C GLN A 33 17.59 7.41 14.98
N VAL A 34 16.61 6.97 14.19
CA VAL A 34 15.22 7.46 14.29
C VAL A 34 14.64 7.14 15.68
N ILE A 35 14.85 5.91 16.19
CA ILE A 35 14.42 5.54 17.55
C ILE A 35 15.12 6.40 18.60
N ARG A 36 16.43 6.64 18.45
CA ARG A 36 17.16 7.55 19.35
C ARG A 36 16.58 8.96 19.28
N MET A 37 16.45 9.54 18.09
CA MET A 37 15.94 10.89 17.88
C MET A 37 14.54 11.10 18.47
N SER A 38 13.68 10.07 18.44
CA SER A 38 12.33 10.13 19.00
C SER A 38 12.30 10.39 20.51
N LEU A 39 13.42 10.13 21.23
CA LEU A 39 13.57 10.34 22.67
C LEU A 39 14.23 11.69 23.01
N TYR A 40 14.55 12.49 22.00
CA TYR A 40 15.15 13.81 22.14
C TYR A 40 14.24 14.89 21.57
N GLU A 41 14.25 16.05 22.18
CA GLU A 41 13.82 17.29 21.52
C GLU A 41 15.03 17.82 20.74
N ILE A 42 14.88 17.89 19.42
CA ILE A 42 15.94 18.29 18.51
C ILE A 42 15.55 19.61 17.87
N ASN A 43 16.21 20.66 18.29
CA ASN A 43 16.17 21.99 17.71
C ASN A 43 17.47 22.25 16.95
N LEU A 44 17.46 23.21 16.00
CA LEU A 44 18.62 23.54 15.14
C LEU A 44 19.95 23.75 15.88
N ARG A 45 19.95 24.01 17.18
CA ARG A 45 21.14 24.34 18.00
C ARG A 45 21.36 23.43 19.21
N LYS A 46 20.38 22.54 19.53
CA LYS A 46 20.49 21.77 20.78
C LYS A 46 19.67 20.46 20.68
N GLU A 47 20.28 19.39 21.14
CA GLU A 47 19.59 18.13 21.43
C GLU A 47 19.39 18.01 22.94
N THR A 48 18.16 17.84 23.38
CA THR A 48 17.82 17.67 24.79
C THR A 48 17.11 16.37 24.99
N TRP A 49 17.57 15.53 25.92
CA TRP A 49 16.87 14.28 26.26
C TRP A 49 15.55 14.59 26.93
N VAL A 50 14.46 14.09 26.36
CA VAL A 50 13.09 14.29 26.86
C VAL A 50 12.36 12.96 27.16
N GLY A 51 13.04 11.83 26.95
CA GLY A 51 12.46 10.51 27.15
C GLY A 51 11.21 10.30 26.26
N LEU A 52 10.09 9.99 26.88
CA LEU A 52 8.83 9.71 26.16
C LEU A 52 7.94 10.95 25.96
N ALA A 53 8.43 12.17 26.21
CA ALA A 53 7.60 13.38 26.10
C ALA A 53 7.04 13.59 24.70
N ASN A 54 7.83 13.34 23.64
CA ASN A 54 7.35 13.43 22.25
C ASN A 54 6.16 12.49 22.00
N TYR A 55 6.18 11.29 22.56
CA TYR A 55 5.07 10.33 22.43
C TYR A 55 3.84 10.77 23.23
N ALA A 56 4.04 11.34 24.42
CA ALA A 56 2.94 11.85 25.24
C ALA A 56 2.25 13.05 24.55
N GLU A 57 3.01 14.00 23.99
CA GLU A 57 2.49 15.10 23.20
C GLU A 57 1.73 14.60 21.96
N LEU A 58 2.31 13.65 21.22
CA LEU A 58 1.72 13.08 20.02
C LEU A 58 0.36 12.43 20.32
N LEU A 59 0.29 11.58 21.33
CA LEU A 59 -0.95 10.86 21.69
C LEU A 59 -2.05 11.79 22.23
N GLN A 60 -1.70 12.97 22.74
CA GLN A 60 -2.65 14.00 23.18
C GLN A 60 -3.10 14.91 22.03
N THR A 61 -2.42 14.89 20.88
CA THR A 61 -2.73 15.76 19.74
C THR A 61 -3.90 15.18 18.92
N PRO A 62 -5.05 15.87 18.83
CA PRO A 62 -6.20 15.39 18.05
C PRO A 62 -5.89 15.17 16.56
N LEU A 63 -5.01 16.00 15.98
CA LEU A 63 -4.58 15.86 14.59
C LEU A 63 -3.92 14.50 14.33
N PHE A 64 -3.13 13.97 15.26
CA PHE A 64 -2.51 12.65 15.12
C PHE A 64 -3.55 11.53 14.90
N TRP A 65 -4.60 11.51 15.69
CA TRP A 65 -5.65 10.50 15.58
C TRP A 65 -6.48 10.66 14.30
N GLN A 66 -6.74 11.90 13.89
CA GLN A 66 -7.38 12.19 12.61
C GLN A 66 -6.54 11.65 11.45
N VAL A 67 -5.25 11.95 11.42
CA VAL A 67 -4.31 11.53 10.37
C VAL A 67 -4.11 10.02 10.37
N LEU A 68 -4.00 9.40 11.55
CA LEU A 68 -3.94 7.94 11.67
C LEU A 68 -5.19 7.29 11.08
N TRP A 69 -6.38 7.81 11.40
CA TRP A 69 -7.64 7.32 10.85
C TRP A 69 -7.71 7.49 9.32
N GLN A 70 -7.32 8.62 8.82
CA GLN A 70 -7.24 8.89 7.37
C GLN A 70 -6.26 7.93 6.67
N THR A 71 -5.10 7.65 7.30
CA THR A 71 -4.14 6.68 6.79
C THR A 71 -4.75 5.27 6.72
N VAL A 72 -5.48 4.88 7.75
CA VAL A 72 -6.19 3.59 7.77
C VAL A 72 -7.27 3.54 6.70
N LEU A 73 -8.10 4.57 6.58
CA LEU A 73 -9.16 4.65 5.55
C LEU A 73 -8.57 4.60 4.14
N PHE A 74 -7.52 5.37 3.87
CA PHE A 74 -6.82 5.37 2.60
C PHE A 74 -6.25 3.99 2.29
N THR A 75 -5.59 3.37 3.26
CA THR A 75 -4.92 2.06 3.07
C THR A 75 -5.94 0.94 2.90
N VAL A 76 -6.88 0.80 3.83
CA VAL A 76 -7.88 -0.27 3.77
C VAL A 76 -8.78 -0.11 2.56
N GLY A 77 -9.23 1.13 2.27
CA GLY A 77 -10.01 1.43 1.08
C GLY A 77 -9.27 1.03 -0.20
N SER A 78 -8.02 1.45 -0.35
CA SER A 78 -7.20 1.07 -1.51
C SER A 78 -7.05 -0.44 -1.64
N VAL A 79 -6.60 -1.14 -0.59
CA VAL A 79 -6.33 -2.59 -0.60
C VAL A 79 -7.58 -3.40 -0.92
N VAL A 80 -8.73 -3.03 -0.35
CA VAL A 80 -10.01 -3.71 -0.62
C VAL A 80 -10.37 -3.58 -2.10
N PHE A 81 -10.31 -2.37 -2.66
CA PHE A 81 -10.65 -2.19 -4.07
C PHE A 81 -9.59 -2.76 -5.02
N HIS A 82 -8.30 -2.76 -4.66
CA HIS A 82 -7.26 -3.47 -5.42
C HIS A 82 -7.60 -4.96 -5.52
N LEU A 83 -7.97 -5.58 -4.39
CA LEU A 83 -8.33 -7.00 -4.36
C LEU A 83 -9.61 -7.27 -5.17
N LEU A 84 -10.66 -6.47 -4.99
CA LEU A 84 -11.95 -6.68 -5.68
C LEU A 84 -11.80 -6.51 -7.20
N ILE A 85 -11.20 -5.41 -7.65
CA ILE A 85 -11.00 -5.13 -9.08
C ILE A 85 -10.00 -6.13 -9.68
N GLY A 86 -8.89 -6.38 -8.98
CA GLY A 86 -7.88 -7.33 -9.42
C GLY A 86 -8.42 -8.74 -9.53
N MET A 87 -9.22 -9.22 -8.56
CA MET A 87 -9.89 -10.53 -8.60
C MET A 87 -10.89 -10.61 -9.75
N GLY A 88 -11.77 -9.61 -9.89
CA GLY A 88 -12.74 -9.58 -10.98
C GLY A 88 -12.09 -9.66 -12.36
N LEU A 89 -11.03 -8.86 -12.58
CA LEU A 89 -10.29 -8.86 -13.86
C LEU A 89 -9.47 -10.15 -14.04
N ALA A 90 -8.88 -10.72 -12.99
CA ALA A 90 -8.17 -11.99 -13.07
C ALA A 90 -9.11 -13.12 -13.47
N LEU A 91 -10.30 -13.20 -12.88
CA LEU A 91 -11.33 -14.18 -13.24
C LEU A 91 -11.81 -14.01 -14.68
N LEU A 92 -12.05 -12.76 -15.12
CA LEU A 92 -12.42 -12.48 -16.53
C LEU A 92 -11.34 -12.93 -17.50
N LEU A 93 -10.07 -12.65 -17.22
CA LEU A 93 -8.94 -13.04 -18.05
C LEU A 93 -8.61 -14.54 -17.96
N HIS A 94 -9.09 -15.23 -16.92
CA HIS A 94 -8.93 -16.69 -16.79
C HIS A 94 -9.96 -17.48 -17.62
N THR A 95 -11.08 -16.87 -18.03
CA THR A 95 -12.08 -17.52 -18.87
C THR A 95 -11.52 -17.95 -20.22
N LYS A 96 -12.22 -18.88 -20.90
CA LYS A 96 -11.84 -19.43 -22.25
C LYS A 96 -12.06 -18.39 -23.36
N ILE A 97 -11.32 -17.29 -23.36
CA ILE A 97 -11.30 -16.25 -24.39
C ILE A 97 -10.11 -16.44 -25.33
N ASN A 98 -10.21 -15.85 -26.53
CA ASN A 98 -9.12 -15.89 -27.50
C ASN A 98 -7.80 -15.36 -26.90
N VAL A 99 -6.72 -16.13 -27.04
CA VAL A 99 -5.41 -15.82 -26.45
C VAL A 99 -4.89 -14.45 -26.87
N ARG A 100 -5.11 -14.01 -28.11
CA ARG A 100 -4.67 -12.70 -28.59
C ARG A 100 -5.42 -11.57 -27.88
N ILE A 101 -6.71 -11.72 -27.70
CA ILE A 101 -7.56 -10.75 -26.99
C ILE A 101 -7.15 -10.70 -25.52
N ARG A 102 -6.98 -11.85 -24.87
CA ARG A 102 -6.50 -11.93 -23.47
C ARG A 102 -5.17 -11.22 -23.27
N ASN A 103 -4.19 -11.48 -24.16
CA ASN A 103 -2.87 -10.87 -24.05
C ASN A 103 -2.91 -9.36 -24.30
N LEU A 104 -3.75 -8.89 -25.23
CA LEU A 104 -3.97 -7.46 -25.46
C LEU A 104 -4.54 -6.78 -24.22
N PHE A 105 -5.64 -7.29 -23.65
CA PHE A 105 -6.23 -6.73 -22.42
C PHE A 105 -5.28 -6.79 -21.24
N ARG A 106 -4.55 -7.89 -21.05
CA ARG A 106 -3.53 -8.00 -20.01
C ARG A 106 -2.45 -6.91 -20.19
N GLY A 107 -1.98 -6.69 -21.40
CA GLY A 107 -1.00 -5.64 -21.70
C GLY A 107 -1.52 -4.24 -21.42
N LEU A 108 -2.75 -3.93 -21.84
CA LEU A 108 -3.37 -2.62 -21.60
C LEU A 108 -3.67 -2.37 -20.12
N LEU A 109 -4.19 -3.37 -19.42
CA LEU A 109 -4.56 -3.24 -18.01
C LEU A 109 -3.36 -3.11 -17.07
N ILE A 110 -2.15 -3.53 -17.46
CA ILE A 110 -0.95 -3.37 -16.65
C ILE A 110 -0.34 -1.96 -16.72
N ILE A 111 -0.70 -1.16 -17.74
CA ILE A 111 -0.12 0.16 -17.98
C ILE A 111 -0.19 1.08 -16.75
N PRO A 112 -1.30 1.20 -16.00
CA PRO A 112 -1.36 2.06 -14.83
C PRO A 112 -0.28 1.78 -13.78
N TRP A 113 0.06 0.51 -13.59
CA TRP A 113 1.06 0.10 -12.59
C TRP A 113 2.49 0.47 -12.96
N LEU A 114 2.76 0.69 -14.25
CA LEU A 114 4.08 1.10 -14.74
C LEU A 114 4.39 2.58 -14.47
N PHE A 115 3.38 3.41 -14.19
CA PHE A 115 3.61 4.81 -13.84
C PHE A 115 4.22 4.94 -12.44
N ALA A 116 5.25 5.79 -12.33
CA ALA A 116 5.71 6.25 -11.03
C ALA A 116 4.55 6.93 -10.27
N PRO A 117 4.42 6.74 -8.93
CA PRO A 117 3.30 7.31 -8.16
C PRO A 117 3.14 8.82 -8.36
N THR A 118 4.25 9.56 -8.39
CA THR A 118 4.29 11.00 -8.62
C THR A 118 3.70 11.38 -10.00
N VAL A 119 4.08 10.66 -11.06
CA VAL A 119 3.57 10.91 -12.43
C VAL A 119 2.08 10.60 -12.52
N ALA A 120 1.65 9.48 -11.95
CA ALA A 120 0.24 9.12 -11.86
C ALA A 120 -0.56 10.21 -11.12
N GLY A 121 -0.05 10.69 -9.98
CA GLY A 121 -0.65 11.79 -9.24
C GLY A 121 -0.79 13.07 -10.06
N MET A 122 0.24 13.49 -10.80
CA MET A 122 0.19 14.67 -11.67
C MET A 122 -0.87 14.55 -12.76
N ILE A 123 -0.96 13.38 -13.42
CA ILE A 123 -2.01 13.12 -14.43
C ILE A 123 -3.39 13.28 -13.82
N TRP A 124 -3.60 12.71 -12.63
CA TRP A 124 -4.89 12.79 -11.94
C TRP A 124 -5.22 14.20 -11.45
N VAL A 125 -4.23 15.00 -11.03
CA VAL A 125 -4.44 16.45 -10.73
C VAL A 125 -5.02 17.18 -11.93
N LEU A 126 -4.48 16.94 -13.13
CA LEU A 126 -4.99 17.54 -14.36
C LEU A 126 -6.41 17.03 -14.70
N MET A 127 -6.65 15.72 -14.56
CA MET A 127 -7.98 15.13 -14.82
C MET A 127 -9.06 15.62 -13.86
N LEU A 128 -8.69 15.83 -12.58
CA LEU A 128 -9.58 16.25 -11.49
C LEU A 128 -9.64 17.77 -11.31
N SER A 129 -8.95 18.54 -12.13
CA SER A 129 -9.05 20.01 -12.07
C SER A 129 -10.49 20.47 -12.37
N PRO A 130 -10.93 21.67 -11.91
CA PRO A 130 -12.27 22.18 -12.16
C PRO A 130 -12.68 22.17 -13.64
N PHE A 131 -11.71 22.44 -14.53
CA PHE A 131 -11.88 22.38 -15.99
C PHE A 131 -11.31 21.10 -16.61
N GLY A 132 -11.07 20.07 -15.81
CA GLY A 132 -10.47 18.81 -16.23
C GLY A 132 -11.44 17.86 -16.90
N VAL A 133 -10.87 16.79 -17.43
CA VAL A 133 -11.59 15.77 -18.22
C VAL A 133 -12.75 15.16 -17.44
N LEU A 134 -12.62 14.96 -16.12
CA LEU A 134 -13.67 14.29 -15.34
C LEU A 134 -14.93 15.17 -15.23
N ASN A 135 -14.79 16.47 -14.92
CA ASN A 135 -15.92 17.38 -14.91
C ASN A 135 -16.54 17.53 -16.30
N GLY A 136 -15.72 17.61 -17.36
CA GLY A 136 -16.20 17.64 -18.74
C GLY A 136 -17.01 16.40 -19.12
N LEU A 137 -16.57 15.22 -18.75
CA LEU A 137 -17.31 13.98 -18.98
C LEU A 137 -18.63 13.96 -18.21
N LEU A 138 -18.65 14.34 -16.92
CA LEU A 138 -19.86 14.39 -16.11
C LEU A 138 -20.90 15.37 -16.68
N THR A 139 -20.44 16.51 -17.18
CA THR A 139 -21.30 17.48 -17.88
C THR A 139 -21.84 16.91 -19.19
N THR A 140 -20.99 16.24 -19.98
CA THR A 140 -21.42 15.68 -21.28
C THR A 140 -22.46 14.57 -21.13
N VAL A 141 -22.37 13.74 -20.07
CA VAL A 141 -23.35 12.70 -19.80
C VAL A 141 -24.57 13.19 -18.99
N GLY A 142 -24.65 14.52 -18.69
CA GLY A 142 -25.78 15.14 -17.99
C GLY A 142 -25.83 14.88 -16.49
N LEU A 143 -24.74 14.42 -15.87
CA LEU A 143 -24.62 14.20 -14.42
C LEU A 143 -24.18 15.46 -13.66
N LEU A 144 -23.66 16.46 -14.37
CA LEU A 144 -23.26 17.75 -13.82
C LEU A 144 -23.85 18.87 -14.67
N ASP A 145 -24.37 19.91 -14.00
CA ASP A 145 -24.85 21.12 -14.69
C ASP A 145 -23.66 21.76 -15.46
N PRO A 146 -23.88 22.28 -16.70
CA PRO A 146 -22.84 22.94 -17.49
C PRO A 146 -22.14 24.12 -16.81
N ASN A 147 -22.85 24.79 -15.87
CA ASN A 147 -22.30 25.90 -15.10
C ASN A 147 -21.73 25.49 -13.73
N ALA A 148 -21.83 24.21 -13.35
CA ALA A 148 -21.29 23.70 -12.09
C ALA A 148 -19.94 23.04 -12.30
N THR A 149 -19.06 23.15 -11.30
CA THR A 149 -17.78 22.45 -11.27
C THR A 149 -17.58 21.78 -9.92
N ILE A 150 -17.09 20.56 -9.92
CA ILE A 150 -16.69 19.86 -8.70
C ILE A 150 -15.21 20.14 -8.46
N THR A 151 -14.87 20.68 -7.31
CA THR A 151 -13.49 20.89 -6.87
C THR A 151 -13.00 19.65 -6.12
N TRP A 152 -12.70 18.57 -6.86
CA TRP A 152 -12.37 17.25 -6.34
C TRP A 152 -11.28 17.26 -5.28
N LEU A 153 -10.19 17.99 -5.53
CA LEU A 153 -9.02 18.07 -4.64
C LEU A 153 -9.10 19.27 -3.67
N GLY A 154 -9.99 20.21 -3.93
CA GLY A 154 -10.18 21.40 -3.12
C GLY A 154 -11.29 21.29 -2.06
N SER A 155 -12.01 20.19 -2.00
CA SER A 155 -13.07 19.93 -1.01
C SER A 155 -12.63 18.90 0.01
N PRO A 156 -12.85 19.14 1.33
CA PRO A 156 -12.51 18.18 2.38
C PRO A 156 -13.18 16.82 2.23
N GLN A 157 -14.36 16.75 1.63
CA GLN A 157 -15.14 15.53 1.46
C GLN A 157 -14.62 14.66 0.31
N THR A 158 -14.01 15.27 -0.72
CA THR A 158 -13.61 14.57 -1.95
C THR A 158 -12.10 14.39 -2.08
N ALA A 159 -11.29 15.16 -1.35
CA ALA A 159 -9.83 15.13 -1.49
C ALA A 159 -9.23 13.73 -1.22
N LEU A 160 -9.46 13.15 -0.04
CA LEU A 160 -8.94 11.82 0.29
C LEU A 160 -9.54 10.71 -0.59
N PRO A 161 -10.86 10.66 -0.88
CA PRO A 161 -11.43 9.74 -1.86
C PRO A 161 -10.80 9.85 -3.24
N SER A 162 -10.49 11.06 -3.73
CA SER A 162 -9.84 11.27 -5.03
C SER A 162 -8.42 10.69 -5.08
N VAL A 163 -7.63 10.91 -4.03
CA VAL A 163 -6.29 10.30 -3.91
C VAL A 163 -6.40 8.79 -3.82
N THR A 164 -7.39 8.27 -3.08
CA THR A 164 -7.66 6.83 -2.97
C THR A 164 -8.03 6.24 -4.34
N ALA A 165 -8.89 6.90 -5.10
CA ALA A 165 -9.28 6.46 -6.45
C ALA A 165 -8.08 6.39 -7.41
N MET A 166 -7.18 7.38 -7.38
CA MET A 166 -5.93 7.35 -8.14
C MET A 166 -5.06 6.15 -7.74
N ASN A 167 -4.89 5.92 -6.43
CA ASN A 167 -4.09 4.80 -5.94
C ASN A 167 -4.70 3.45 -6.35
N ILE A 168 -6.03 3.32 -6.29
CA ILE A 168 -6.76 2.14 -6.76
C ILE A 168 -6.49 1.89 -8.23
N TRP A 169 -6.66 2.93 -9.08
CA TRP A 169 -6.41 2.83 -10.51
C TRP A 169 -4.96 2.41 -10.83
N ARG A 170 -4.00 2.93 -10.08
CA ARG A 170 -2.58 2.64 -10.31
C ARG A 170 -2.19 1.22 -9.90
N ALA A 171 -2.74 0.68 -8.80
CA ALA A 171 -2.20 -0.52 -8.17
C ALA A 171 -3.04 -1.79 -8.37
N PHE A 172 -4.31 -1.72 -8.80
CA PHE A 172 -5.11 -2.92 -9.08
C PHE A 172 -4.45 -3.90 -10.05
N PRO A 173 -3.61 -3.48 -11.04
CA PRO A 173 -3.04 -4.43 -11.98
C PRO A 173 -2.06 -5.42 -11.33
N PHE A 174 -1.39 -5.02 -10.26
CA PHE A 174 -0.55 -5.92 -9.46
C PHE A 174 -1.38 -7.10 -8.92
N PHE A 175 -2.54 -6.81 -8.32
CA PHE A 175 -3.46 -7.85 -7.84
C PHE A 175 -3.98 -8.72 -8.99
N MET A 176 -4.38 -8.11 -10.09
CA MET A 176 -4.85 -8.82 -11.27
C MET A 176 -3.82 -9.85 -11.77
N VAL A 177 -2.55 -9.45 -11.90
CA VAL A 177 -1.48 -10.33 -12.40
C VAL A 177 -1.17 -11.44 -11.41
N MET A 178 -1.04 -11.13 -10.12
CA MET A 178 -0.73 -12.11 -9.09
C MET A 178 -1.86 -13.14 -8.92
N LEU A 179 -3.11 -12.68 -8.92
CA LEU A 179 -4.27 -13.57 -8.81
C LEU A 179 -4.47 -14.40 -10.07
N LEU A 180 -4.24 -13.82 -11.26
CA LEU A 180 -4.29 -14.58 -12.52
C LEU A 180 -3.25 -15.68 -12.56
N ALA A 181 -2.02 -15.41 -12.11
CA ALA A 181 -0.98 -16.42 -12.00
C ALA A 181 -1.37 -17.53 -11.01
N GLY A 182 -1.97 -17.16 -9.88
CA GLY A 182 -2.50 -18.12 -8.92
C GLY A 182 -3.64 -18.98 -9.47
N LEU A 183 -4.58 -18.38 -10.21
CA LEU A 183 -5.67 -19.10 -10.87
C LEU A 183 -5.15 -20.12 -11.88
N GLN A 184 -4.10 -19.78 -12.63
CA GLN A 184 -3.47 -20.68 -13.61
C GLN A 184 -2.71 -21.85 -12.97
N ALA A 185 -2.38 -21.75 -11.68
CA ALA A 185 -1.72 -22.83 -10.94
C ALA A 185 -2.71 -23.86 -10.34
N ILE A 186 -4.01 -23.58 -10.36
CA ILE A 186 -5.03 -24.52 -9.88
C ILE A 186 -5.26 -25.58 -10.98
N PRO A 187 -5.10 -26.90 -10.67
CA PRO A 187 -5.36 -27.96 -11.65
C PRO A 187 -6.80 -27.93 -12.18
N GLU A 188 -6.96 -28.07 -13.51
CA GLU A 188 -8.28 -28.02 -14.17
C GLU A 188 -9.17 -29.20 -13.73
N ASP A 189 -8.57 -30.36 -13.43
CA ASP A 189 -9.24 -31.57 -12.96
C ASP A 189 -10.14 -31.34 -11.73
N ILE A 190 -9.74 -30.40 -10.84
CA ILE A 190 -10.53 -30.05 -9.65
C ILE A 190 -11.85 -29.37 -10.06
N TYR A 191 -11.79 -28.52 -11.08
CA TYR A 191 -12.99 -27.85 -11.59
C TYR A 191 -13.87 -28.81 -12.40
N GLU A 192 -13.28 -29.74 -13.16
CA GLU A 192 -14.00 -30.77 -13.91
C GLU A 192 -14.71 -31.74 -12.96
N ALA A 193 -14.07 -32.19 -11.89
CA ALA A 193 -14.71 -33.02 -10.87
C ALA A 193 -15.91 -32.29 -10.23
N ALA A 194 -15.76 -31.02 -9.90
CA ALA A 194 -16.85 -30.20 -9.35
C ALA A 194 -18.00 -29.98 -10.35
N ASP A 195 -17.72 -30.00 -11.68
CA ASP A 195 -18.75 -29.94 -12.71
C ASP A 195 -19.55 -31.23 -12.77
N ILE A 196 -18.89 -32.39 -12.65
CA ILE A 196 -19.55 -33.70 -12.58
C ILE A 196 -20.50 -33.78 -11.36
N ASP A 197 -20.07 -33.20 -10.22
CA ASP A 197 -20.88 -33.13 -8.99
C ASP A 197 -22.02 -32.09 -9.08
N GLY A 198 -22.21 -31.41 -10.21
CA GLY A 198 -23.27 -30.42 -10.43
C GLY A 198 -23.05 -29.12 -9.63
N THR A 199 -21.81 -28.81 -9.25
CA THR A 199 -21.47 -27.62 -8.44
C THR A 199 -21.62 -26.34 -9.26
N THR A 200 -22.33 -25.33 -8.74
CA THR A 200 -22.52 -24.04 -9.40
C THR A 200 -21.21 -23.21 -9.39
N THR A 201 -21.05 -22.30 -10.36
CA THR A 201 -19.89 -21.39 -10.46
C THR A 201 -19.65 -20.62 -9.16
N TRP A 202 -20.70 -20.17 -8.47
CA TRP A 202 -20.60 -19.48 -7.20
C TRP A 202 -20.03 -20.37 -6.08
N LYS A 203 -20.46 -21.63 -6.01
CA LYS A 203 -19.90 -22.60 -5.05
C LYS A 203 -18.44 -22.92 -5.38
N LYS A 204 -18.07 -23.12 -6.66
CA LYS A 204 -16.68 -23.32 -7.07
C LYS A 204 -15.80 -22.14 -6.66
N PHE A 205 -16.28 -20.90 -6.83
CA PHE A 205 -15.55 -19.71 -6.40
C PHE A 205 -15.22 -19.74 -4.90
N TRP A 206 -16.20 -19.98 -4.05
CA TRP A 206 -15.99 -19.92 -2.59
C TRP A 206 -15.32 -21.15 -1.99
N TYR A 207 -15.54 -22.36 -2.55
CA TYR A 207 -15.06 -23.62 -1.97
C TYR A 207 -13.81 -24.17 -2.67
N ILE A 208 -13.49 -23.73 -3.90
CA ILE A 208 -12.30 -24.17 -4.63
C ILE A 208 -11.36 -22.98 -4.86
N THR A 209 -11.83 -21.95 -5.56
CA THR A 209 -10.97 -20.84 -6.02
C THR A 209 -10.39 -20.04 -4.85
N ILE A 210 -11.23 -19.51 -3.96
CA ILE A 210 -10.77 -18.69 -2.82
C ILE A 210 -9.85 -19.47 -1.88
N PRO A 211 -10.17 -20.71 -1.44
CA PRO A 211 -9.27 -21.50 -0.61
C PRO A 211 -7.93 -21.80 -1.29
N SER A 212 -7.92 -22.13 -2.59
CA SER A 212 -6.68 -22.37 -3.34
C SER A 212 -5.81 -21.12 -3.50
N LEU A 213 -6.41 -19.93 -3.57
CA LEU A 213 -5.71 -18.66 -3.68
C LEU A 213 -5.36 -18.04 -2.32
N ARG A 214 -5.79 -18.61 -1.19
CA ARG A 214 -5.67 -18.01 0.13
C ARG A 214 -4.26 -17.52 0.45
N GLY A 215 -3.24 -18.33 0.18
CA GLY A 215 -1.85 -17.99 0.44
C GLY A 215 -1.39 -16.76 -0.38
N ILE A 216 -1.75 -16.72 -1.66
CA ILE A 216 -1.44 -15.60 -2.57
C ILE A 216 -2.19 -14.34 -2.11
N ILE A 217 -3.50 -14.45 -1.85
CA ILE A 217 -4.33 -13.32 -1.38
C ILE A 217 -3.74 -12.71 -0.11
N LEU A 218 -3.44 -13.53 0.90
CA LEU A 218 -2.87 -13.04 2.15
C LEU A 218 -1.53 -12.34 1.93
N THR A 219 -0.68 -12.88 1.07
CA THR A 219 0.64 -12.31 0.77
C THR A 219 0.53 -10.96 0.06
N ILE A 220 -0.27 -10.87 -1.01
CA ILE A 220 -0.41 -9.63 -1.78
C ILE A 220 -1.12 -8.54 -0.99
N VAL A 221 -2.12 -8.90 -0.19
CA VAL A 221 -2.83 -7.97 0.71
C VAL A 221 -1.88 -7.39 1.75
N LEU A 222 -1.02 -8.21 2.38
CA LEU A 222 -0.05 -7.70 3.33
C LEU A 222 0.98 -6.77 2.68
N LEU A 223 1.56 -7.19 1.56
CA LEU A 223 2.56 -6.39 0.84
C LEU A 223 1.99 -5.04 0.43
N ASP A 224 0.80 -5.05 -0.15
CA ASP A 224 0.14 -3.83 -0.60
C ASP A 224 -0.31 -2.94 0.58
N PHE A 225 -0.76 -3.55 1.69
CA PHE A 225 -1.05 -2.82 2.92
C PHE A 225 0.19 -2.05 3.41
N ILE A 226 1.36 -2.72 3.47
CA ILE A 226 2.61 -2.07 3.88
C ILE A 226 2.99 -0.96 2.91
N TRP A 227 2.88 -1.17 1.60
CA TRP A 227 3.22 -0.17 0.58
C TRP A 227 2.29 1.03 0.63
N THR A 228 0.98 0.79 0.74
CA THR A 228 -0.04 1.85 0.75
C THR A 228 -0.04 2.63 2.06
N PHE A 229 0.16 1.98 3.20
CA PHE A 229 0.21 2.64 4.51
C PHE A 229 1.36 3.66 4.61
N ARG A 230 2.46 3.42 3.93
CA ARG A 230 3.61 4.32 3.85
C ARG A 230 3.65 5.19 2.58
N ALA A 231 2.56 5.23 1.82
CA ALA A 231 2.51 5.99 0.58
C ALA A 231 2.52 7.50 0.85
N PHE A 232 3.59 8.16 0.46
CA PHE A 232 3.80 9.60 0.56
C PHE A 232 3.40 10.33 -0.72
N ASP A 233 3.99 9.90 -1.85
CA ASP A 233 3.91 10.60 -3.14
C ASP A 233 2.49 10.93 -3.61
N PRO A 234 1.51 9.99 -3.58
CA PRO A 234 0.17 10.26 -4.08
C PRO A 234 -0.49 11.43 -3.36
N VAL A 235 -0.42 11.42 -2.03
CA VAL A 235 -1.06 12.45 -1.20
C VAL A 235 -0.33 13.78 -1.34
N TYR A 236 1.01 13.75 -1.27
CA TYR A 236 1.81 14.96 -1.36
C TYR A 236 1.63 15.69 -2.70
N VAL A 237 1.65 14.95 -3.81
CA VAL A 237 1.56 15.52 -5.17
C VAL A 237 0.15 16.02 -5.48
N MET A 238 -0.88 15.27 -5.07
CA MET A 238 -2.24 15.61 -5.46
C MET A 238 -2.86 16.70 -4.59
N THR A 239 -2.59 16.72 -3.29
CA THR A 239 -3.29 17.59 -2.35
C THR A 239 -2.36 18.28 -1.35
N GLY A 240 -1.13 17.79 -1.17
CA GLY A 240 -0.27 18.23 -0.06
C GLY A 240 -0.88 17.94 1.32
N GLY A 241 -1.84 17.01 1.42
CA GLY A 241 -2.59 16.72 2.65
C GLY A 241 -3.81 17.63 2.89
N GLY A 242 -4.04 18.63 2.01
CA GLY A 242 -5.17 19.56 2.09
C GLY A 242 -6.48 19.05 1.49
N PRO A 243 -7.53 19.89 1.52
CA PRO A 243 -7.65 21.13 2.30
C PRO A 243 -7.86 20.82 3.80
N VAL A 244 -7.40 21.70 4.67
CA VAL A 244 -7.62 21.64 6.14
C VAL A 244 -7.25 20.26 6.73
N ASN A 245 -6.14 19.67 6.31
CA ASN A 245 -5.65 18.32 6.70
C ASN A 245 -6.63 17.17 6.37
N SER A 246 -7.62 17.37 5.49
CA SER A 246 -8.65 16.35 5.20
C SER A 246 -8.16 15.15 4.40
N SER A 247 -7.01 15.27 3.74
CA SER A 247 -6.36 14.17 3.02
C SER A 247 -4.97 13.83 3.56
N GLN A 248 -4.63 14.36 4.75
CA GLN A 248 -3.35 14.12 5.39
C GLN A 248 -3.21 12.64 5.80
N VAL A 249 -2.03 12.06 5.54
CA VAL A 249 -1.68 10.71 5.99
C VAL A 249 -0.37 10.74 6.78
N LEU A 250 -0.09 9.71 7.59
CA LEU A 250 1.08 9.68 8.46
C LEU A 250 2.40 10.02 7.74
N PRO A 251 2.73 9.46 6.56
CA PRO A 251 3.96 9.81 5.87
C PRO A 251 4.07 11.30 5.53
N THR A 252 2.97 11.96 5.18
CA THR A 252 2.99 13.38 4.83
C THR A 252 3.12 14.27 6.06
N VAL A 253 2.49 13.92 7.19
CA VAL A 253 2.67 14.65 8.46
C VAL A 253 4.10 14.53 8.95
N ILE A 254 4.66 13.32 8.98
CA ILE A 254 6.06 13.08 9.35
C ILE A 254 7.00 13.98 8.53
N TYR A 255 6.76 14.08 7.23
CA TYR A 255 7.56 14.93 6.36
C TYR A 255 7.41 16.42 6.73
N PHE A 256 6.20 16.90 6.95
CA PHE A 256 5.96 18.30 7.29
C PHE A 256 6.54 18.66 8.67
N ASP A 257 6.38 17.78 9.65
CA ASP A 257 6.92 18.01 11.00
C ASP A 257 8.44 17.94 11.03
N ALA A 258 9.06 17.04 10.28
CA ALA A 258 10.50 16.94 10.17
C ALA A 258 11.10 18.12 9.39
N PHE A 259 10.63 18.38 8.15
CA PHE A 259 11.35 19.21 7.19
C PHE A 259 10.79 20.63 7.03
N GLN A 260 9.54 20.86 7.36
CA GLN A 260 8.96 22.20 7.32
C GLN A 260 8.92 22.86 8.71
N LYS A 261 8.53 22.08 9.74
CA LYS A 261 8.47 22.59 11.11
C LYS A 261 9.79 22.37 11.89
N LEU A 262 10.73 21.59 11.33
CA LEU A 262 12.04 21.25 11.91
C LEU A 262 11.95 20.58 13.29
N LYS A 263 10.86 19.87 13.56
CA LYS A 263 10.61 19.12 14.79
C LYS A 263 11.09 17.66 14.65
N PHE A 264 12.38 17.45 14.43
CA PHE A 264 12.94 16.13 14.11
C PHE A 264 12.63 15.05 15.17
N GLY A 265 12.69 15.40 16.46
CA GLY A 265 12.39 14.47 17.56
C GLY A 265 10.94 14.01 17.53
N TYR A 266 10.01 14.94 17.37
CA TYR A 266 8.56 14.67 17.29
C TYR A 266 8.23 13.85 16.04
N ALA A 267 8.71 14.25 14.86
CA ALA A 267 8.53 13.50 13.62
C ALA A 267 9.13 12.08 13.68
N SER A 268 10.25 11.92 14.41
CA SER A 268 10.83 10.60 14.65
C SER A 268 9.94 9.74 15.54
N ALA A 269 9.23 10.31 16.53
CA ALA A 269 8.26 9.57 17.34
C ALA A 269 7.06 9.12 16.50
N GLU A 270 6.56 9.95 15.60
CA GLU A 270 5.52 9.57 14.61
C GLU A 270 5.97 8.40 13.73
N ALA A 271 7.21 8.49 13.19
CA ALA A 271 7.79 7.45 12.35
C ALA A 271 7.98 6.13 13.10
N VAL A 272 8.38 6.17 14.38
CA VAL A 272 8.48 4.96 15.23
C VAL A 272 7.10 4.35 15.46
N ILE A 273 6.06 5.13 15.73
CA ILE A 273 4.70 4.58 15.88
C ILE A 273 4.24 3.95 14.57
N MET A 274 4.44 4.60 13.42
CA MET A 274 4.14 4.03 12.11
C MET A 274 4.87 2.71 11.89
N PHE A 275 6.16 2.64 12.20
CA PHE A 275 6.96 1.42 12.13
C PHE A 275 6.40 0.31 13.03
N LEU A 276 6.05 0.62 14.29
CA LEU A 276 5.50 -0.37 15.23
C LEU A 276 4.16 -0.94 14.76
N ILE A 277 3.29 -0.13 14.17
CA ILE A 277 2.03 -0.59 13.58
C ILE A 277 2.30 -1.60 12.46
N LEU A 278 3.16 -1.25 11.49
CA LEU A 278 3.48 -2.11 10.36
C LEU A 278 4.25 -3.37 10.80
N PHE A 279 5.16 -3.24 11.74
CA PHE A 279 5.90 -4.37 12.31
C PHE A 279 4.97 -5.35 13.02
N GLY A 280 4.07 -4.83 13.86
CA GLY A 280 3.07 -5.65 14.56
C GLY A 280 2.19 -6.44 13.60
N LEU A 281 1.68 -5.78 12.55
CA LEU A 281 0.89 -6.44 11.50
C LEU A 281 1.71 -7.52 10.77
N SER A 282 2.96 -7.22 10.43
CA SER A 282 3.86 -8.18 9.77
C SER A 282 4.13 -9.41 10.64
N VAL A 283 4.38 -9.23 11.94
CA VAL A 283 4.60 -10.33 12.89
C VAL A 283 3.35 -11.22 13.01
N VAL A 284 2.16 -10.61 13.13
CA VAL A 284 0.90 -11.35 13.19
C VAL A 284 0.68 -12.18 11.92
N TYR A 285 0.95 -11.59 10.76
CA TYR A 285 0.85 -12.28 9.48
C TYR A 285 1.82 -13.47 9.39
N VAL A 286 3.12 -13.24 9.63
CA VAL A 286 4.14 -14.30 9.54
C VAL A 286 3.80 -15.47 10.47
N ARG A 287 3.36 -15.18 11.70
CA ARG A 287 2.94 -16.23 12.64
C ARG A 287 1.75 -17.04 12.16
N ARG A 288 0.81 -16.42 11.43
CA ARG A 288 -0.35 -17.15 10.86
C ARG A 288 0.05 -18.01 9.67
N VAL A 289 0.82 -17.43 8.74
CA VAL A 289 1.25 -18.14 7.51
C VAL A 289 2.17 -19.32 7.84
N VAL A 290 3.14 -19.13 8.74
CA VAL A 290 4.04 -20.23 9.14
C VAL A 290 3.28 -21.38 9.82
N ARG A 291 2.22 -21.08 10.59
CA ARG A 291 1.38 -22.14 11.21
C ARG A 291 0.54 -22.94 10.21
N GLU A 292 0.32 -22.41 9.00
CA GLU A 292 -0.46 -23.09 7.95
C GLU A 292 0.43 -23.94 7.01
N ILE A 293 1.74 -23.71 7.04
CA ILE A 293 2.72 -24.43 6.19
C ILE A 293 3.41 -25.56 6.95
N VAL A 294 3.46 -25.48 8.28
CA VAL A 294 4.03 -26.51 9.17
C VAL A 294 2.92 -27.34 9.81
#